data_7e95f9205173897ae87e9f0d2a0ada95
#
_entry.id   7e95f9205173897ae87e9f0d2a0ada95
#
_cell.length_a   1.000
_cell.length_b   1.000
_cell.length_c   1.000
_cell.angle_alpha   90.00
_cell.angle_beta   90.00
_cell.angle_gamma   90.00
#
_symmetry.space_group_name_H-M   'P 1'
#
loop_
_entity.id
_entity.type
_entity.pdbx_description
1 polymer ?
#
loop_
_entity_poly.entity_id
_entity_poly.type
_entity_poly.pdbx_seq_one_letter_code
_entity_poly.pdbx_strand_id
1 'polypeptide(L)'
;MSKSNDLCCNSRHLAVANLEGGLHFLENSAAIEWKNGWLKRTVFVALTTLAFVAFGDWNSIAQRQTTLAPNSRAQLQIRLGERLFREDRFTTAKGDLLTSCAICHLTDQDPQGRRVFTDFFNRSWVPYRNEDPRRTEIRNSPTLLDVALMPLLHLDGEFKSLEELVAGTFSGRPMGWLPGEEEQAFDQIQSVLLADKATESSVSYREQFKAAFDVELEKLSRDQIIGLVSKAVAGFMRTMRSKQDSPYDRFVKLNGLDAAPAAGESAKAFAARTLARLDDLETKNSLKFGNGFNRAALDGFRIFLRTEGTASVGNCVACHTPPLFTDNSFHNLGVSQAEFDRLNGEGKFAQLDIPDVATAKRPAVKFRETVEKGRMGFADLGHWNFLDLKTSTLRRAGESDDQLLRRMIGAFKTPTLRHLAYSEPYFHSGDYLSLEDALREIVRLSEMARAGKVREADEELPKIRLKETDIAPLMAFLATLNE
;
A
#
# COMPACT_ATOMS: atom_id res chain seq x y z
N MET A 1 3.42 -9.16 47.33
CA MET A 1 3.43 -10.55 46.84
C MET A 1 3.12 -10.53 45.39
N SER A 2 4.14 -10.78 44.63
CA SER A 2 4.26 -10.77 43.18
C SER A 2 3.55 -11.98 42.56
N LYS A 3 2.90 -11.78 41.40
CA LYS A 3 2.76 -12.82 40.37
C LYS A 3 2.94 -12.18 39.01
N SER A 4 4.11 -12.38 38.48
CA SER A 4 4.45 -12.23 37.07
C SER A 4 3.76 -13.31 36.25
N ASN A 5 3.13 -12.94 35.14
CA ASN A 5 2.73 -13.87 34.08
C ASN A 5 3.68 -13.73 32.91
N ASP A 6 4.59 -14.66 32.83
CA ASP A 6 5.42 -14.94 31.65
C ASP A 6 4.55 -15.61 30.58
N LEU A 7 4.37 -14.95 29.45
CA LEU A 7 3.87 -15.57 28.23
C LEU A 7 5.05 -15.90 27.32
N CYS A 8 5.45 -17.17 27.43
CA CYS A 8 6.49 -17.79 26.62
C CYS A 8 6.01 -17.98 25.16
N CYS A 9 6.72 -17.39 24.23
CA CYS A 9 6.55 -17.62 22.79
C CYS A 9 7.09 -19.01 22.43
N ASN A 10 6.20 -19.93 22.07
CA ASN A 10 6.55 -21.25 21.58
C ASN A 10 6.89 -21.16 20.08
N SER A 11 8.18 -21.20 19.76
CA SER A 11 8.67 -21.33 18.38
C SER A 11 8.38 -22.74 17.85
N ARG A 12 7.41 -22.86 16.94
CA ARG A 12 7.24 -24.07 16.13
C ARG A 12 8.04 -23.94 14.83
N HIS A 13 9.01 -24.80 14.66
CA HIS A 13 9.66 -25.06 13.37
C HIS A 13 8.62 -25.56 12.36
N LEU A 14 8.44 -24.85 11.26
CA LEU A 14 7.64 -25.29 10.13
C LEU A 14 8.55 -25.65 8.96
N ALA A 15 8.35 -26.85 8.47
CA ALA A 15 9.05 -27.41 7.31
C ALA A 15 8.64 -26.66 6.02
N VAL A 16 9.64 -26.40 5.17
CA VAL A 16 9.47 -25.72 3.87
C VAL A 16 8.87 -26.73 2.87
N ALA A 17 7.69 -26.43 2.37
CA ALA A 17 7.12 -27.10 1.20
C ALA A 17 7.33 -26.25 -0.06
N ASN A 18 7.78 -26.91 -1.14
CA ASN A 18 8.03 -26.32 -2.46
C ASN A 18 6.78 -25.72 -3.08
N LEU A 19 6.89 -24.51 -3.62
CA LEU A 19 5.87 -23.86 -4.43
C LEU A 19 6.43 -23.51 -5.81
N GLU A 20 5.80 -24.04 -6.83
CA GLU A 20 5.99 -23.70 -8.24
C GLU A 20 4.93 -22.68 -8.68
N GLY A 21 5.32 -21.61 -9.36
CA GLY A 21 4.40 -20.71 -10.02
C GLY A 21 5.00 -19.35 -10.39
N GLY A 22 5.07 -19.05 -11.66
CA GLY A 22 5.97 -18.12 -12.31
C GLY A 22 5.47 -16.78 -12.84
N LEU A 23 6.39 -15.99 -13.36
CA LEU A 23 6.20 -14.64 -13.94
C LEU A 23 7.08 -14.39 -15.18
N HIS A 24 6.49 -13.78 -16.19
CA HIS A 24 7.23 -13.29 -17.39
C HIS A 24 7.59 -11.81 -17.27
N PHE A 25 8.82 -11.51 -17.68
CA PHE A 25 9.32 -10.15 -17.87
C PHE A 25 9.75 -9.90 -19.31
N LEU A 26 9.36 -8.74 -19.83
CA LEU A 26 9.90 -8.22 -21.09
C LEU A 26 11.29 -7.61 -20.86
N GLU A 27 12.31 -8.20 -21.46
CA GLU A 27 13.60 -7.55 -21.66
C GLU A 27 13.50 -6.61 -22.85
N ASN A 28 13.63 -5.32 -22.61
CA ASN A 28 14.21 -4.36 -23.57
C ASN A 28 14.46 -3.03 -22.84
N SER A 29 15.66 -2.86 -22.34
CA SER A 29 16.20 -1.54 -22.00
C SER A 29 17.41 -1.30 -22.89
N ALA A 30 17.18 -0.68 -24.05
CA ALA A 30 18.23 -0.07 -24.82
C ALA A 30 18.70 1.21 -24.13
N ALA A 31 19.96 1.25 -23.73
CA ALA A 31 20.61 2.46 -23.28
C ALA A 31 20.72 3.43 -24.48
N ILE A 32 20.08 4.59 -24.38
CA ILE A 32 20.26 5.68 -25.35
C ILE A 32 21.20 6.71 -24.73
N GLU A 33 22.42 6.75 -25.21
CA GLU A 33 23.35 7.89 -25.02
C GLU A 33 22.83 9.12 -25.75
N TRP A 34 22.67 10.23 -25.02
CA TRP A 34 22.32 11.52 -25.60
C TRP A 34 23.60 12.30 -25.97
N LYS A 35 23.91 12.38 -27.24
CA LYS A 35 24.78 13.43 -27.76
C LYS A 35 24.02 14.32 -28.76
N ASN A 36 23.95 15.58 -28.34
CA ASN A 36 23.84 16.80 -29.14
C ASN A 36 22.71 17.07 -30.15
N GLY A 37 21.87 18.05 -29.78
CA GLY A 37 21.64 19.24 -30.60
C GLY A 37 20.68 19.14 -31.81
N TRP A 38 19.65 20.01 -31.78
CA TRP A 38 18.77 20.39 -32.89
C TRP A 38 17.71 19.38 -33.33
N LEU A 39 16.49 19.53 -32.76
CA LEU A 39 15.23 19.66 -33.51
C LEU A 39 14.09 20.01 -32.53
N LYS A 40 13.89 21.30 -32.30
CA LYS A 40 12.63 21.82 -31.73
C LYS A 40 11.64 21.98 -32.88
N ARG A 41 10.42 21.49 -32.66
CA ARG A 41 9.23 21.59 -33.49
C ARG A 41 8.97 20.40 -34.42
N THR A 42 8.47 19.28 -33.87
CA THR A 42 7.49 18.39 -34.54
C THR A 42 7.08 17.18 -33.64
N VAL A 43 7.41 17.17 -32.34
CA VAL A 43 7.13 16.03 -31.46
C VAL A 43 5.94 16.28 -30.52
N PHE A 44 5.28 17.44 -30.61
CA PHE A 44 4.22 17.81 -29.65
C PHE A 44 2.84 17.22 -29.97
N VAL A 45 2.66 16.53 -31.07
CA VAL A 45 1.36 15.91 -31.45
C VAL A 45 1.38 14.38 -31.33
N ALA A 46 2.57 13.74 -31.22
CA ALA A 46 2.68 12.28 -31.13
C ALA A 46 2.73 11.75 -29.70
N LEU A 47 3.01 12.59 -28.68
CA LEU A 47 3.10 12.17 -27.27
C LEU A 47 1.75 12.20 -26.52
N THR A 48 0.76 12.89 -27.04
CA THR A 48 -0.61 12.87 -26.47
C THR A 48 -1.43 11.65 -26.89
N THR A 49 -1.02 10.94 -27.95
CA THR A 49 -1.68 9.69 -28.39
C THR A 49 -1.08 8.43 -27.77
N LEU A 50 0.14 8.47 -27.23
CA LEU A 50 0.79 7.32 -26.60
C LEU A 50 0.44 7.17 -25.10
N ALA A 51 -0.01 8.21 -24.43
CA ALA A 51 -0.51 8.14 -23.06
C ALA A 51 -1.91 7.50 -22.96
N PHE A 52 -2.68 7.49 -24.07
CA PHE A 52 -4.04 6.89 -24.10
C PHE A 52 -4.05 5.40 -24.48
N VAL A 53 -2.94 4.82 -24.93
CA VAL A 53 -2.87 3.40 -25.30
C VAL A 53 -2.42 2.53 -24.10
N ALA A 54 -1.89 3.11 -23.02
CA ALA A 54 -1.44 2.35 -21.85
C ALA A 54 -2.60 1.92 -20.89
N PHE A 55 -3.82 2.40 -21.09
CA PHE A 55 -4.99 2.00 -20.30
C PHE A 55 -5.94 1.03 -21.02
N GLY A 56 -5.61 0.59 -22.22
CA GLY A 56 -6.53 -0.12 -23.13
C GLY A 56 -6.63 -1.62 -22.95
N ASP A 57 -5.92 -2.29 -22.03
CA ASP A 57 -6.01 -3.76 -21.94
C ASP A 57 -5.73 -4.33 -20.57
N TRP A 58 -6.39 -3.79 -19.54
CA TRP A 58 -6.30 -4.30 -18.16
C TRP A 58 -6.75 -5.77 -18.05
N ASN A 59 -7.69 -6.20 -18.88
CA ASN A 59 -8.17 -7.58 -18.88
C ASN A 59 -7.19 -8.56 -19.52
N SER A 60 -6.29 -8.13 -20.39
CA SER A 60 -5.31 -9.02 -21.03
C SER A 60 -4.02 -9.19 -20.22
N ILE A 61 -3.70 -8.24 -19.33
CA ILE A 61 -2.50 -8.33 -18.47
C ILE A 61 -2.75 -9.26 -17.27
N ALA A 62 -3.98 -9.37 -16.79
CA ALA A 62 -4.33 -10.20 -15.64
C ALA A 62 -4.33 -11.71 -15.96
N GLN A 63 -4.37 -12.13 -17.23
CA GLN A 63 -4.56 -13.55 -17.62
C GLN A 63 -3.34 -14.29 -18.16
N ARG A 64 -2.17 -13.67 -18.27
CA ARG A 64 -0.95 -14.38 -18.66
C ARG A 64 -0.04 -14.65 -17.45
N GLN A 65 -0.47 -15.53 -16.57
CA GLN A 65 0.46 -16.26 -15.71
C GLN A 65 1.20 -17.30 -16.57
N THR A 66 2.27 -16.88 -17.23
CA THR A 66 3.20 -17.83 -17.83
C THR A 66 4.11 -18.35 -16.71
N THR A 67 4.05 -19.65 -16.46
CA THR A 67 4.94 -20.32 -15.51
C THR A 67 6.39 -20.20 -16.00
N LEU A 68 7.22 -19.46 -15.24
CA LEU A 68 8.65 -19.42 -15.49
C LEU A 68 9.25 -20.83 -15.32
N ALA A 69 10.19 -21.20 -16.18
CA ALA A 69 10.94 -22.44 -15.95
C ALA A 69 11.58 -22.42 -14.54
N PRO A 70 11.53 -23.53 -13.78
CA PRO A 70 11.92 -23.55 -12.36
C PRO A 70 13.31 -23.02 -12.03
N ASN A 71 14.22 -23.02 -12.97
CA ASN A 71 15.59 -22.51 -12.85
C ASN A 71 15.89 -21.35 -13.83
N SER A 72 14.86 -20.66 -14.32
CA SER A 72 15.08 -19.47 -15.10
C SER A 72 15.79 -18.38 -14.26
N ARG A 73 16.57 -17.52 -14.90
CA ARG A 73 17.24 -16.39 -14.22
C ARG A 73 16.25 -15.53 -13.44
N ALA A 74 15.07 -15.27 -13.97
CA ALA A 74 14.01 -14.52 -13.31
C ALA A 74 13.52 -15.24 -12.04
N GLN A 75 13.31 -16.56 -12.08
CA GLN A 75 12.92 -17.34 -10.92
C GLN A 75 14.03 -17.34 -9.85
N LEU A 76 15.30 -17.40 -10.24
CA LEU A 76 16.42 -17.31 -9.31
C LEU A 76 16.50 -15.93 -8.65
N GLN A 77 16.22 -14.85 -9.38
CA GLN A 77 16.13 -13.50 -8.83
C GLN A 77 15.00 -13.37 -7.81
N ILE A 78 13.83 -13.93 -8.07
CA ILE A 78 12.68 -13.94 -7.14
C ILE A 78 13.02 -14.71 -5.86
N ARG A 79 13.63 -15.90 -5.96
CA ARG A 79 14.05 -16.69 -4.77
C ARG A 79 15.10 -15.96 -3.94
N LEU A 80 16.07 -15.34 -4.59
CA LEU A 80 17.05 -14.50 -3.91
C LEU A 80 16.35 -13.31 -3.22
N GLY A 81 15.41 -12.66 -3.89
CA GLY A 81 14.62 -11.56 -3.32
C GLY A 81 13.81 -12.00 -2.09
N GLU A 82 13.18 -13.18 -2.12
CA GLU A 82 12.48 -13.74 -0.97
C GLU A 82 13.42 -13.99 0.22
N ARG A 83 14.62 -14.52 -0.01
CA ARG A 83 15.62 -14.71 1.05
C ARG A 83 16.06 -13.36 1.63
N LEU A 84 16.36 -12.38 0.79
CA LEU A 84 16.76 -11.04 1.22
C LEU A 84 15.63 -10.30 1.97
N PHE A 85 14.38 -10.53 1.59
CA PHE A 85 13.20 -9.98 2.29
C PHE A 85 13.08 -10.49 3.74
N ARG A 86 13.61 -11.68 4.02
CA ARG A 86 13.64 -12.31 5.35
C ARG A 86 14.94 -12.11 6.09
N GLU A 87 15.91 -11.38 5.52
CA GLU A 87 17.24 -11.20 6.10
C GLU A 87 17.20 -10.18 7.24
N ASP A 88 17.46 -10.63 8.45
CA ASP A 88 17.43 -9.82 9.67
C ASP A 88 18.79 -9.21 10.03
N ARG A 89 19.89 -9.75 9.48
CA ARG A 89 21.25 -9.24 9.72
C ARG A 89 21.53 -7.88 9.08
N PHE A 90 20.59 -7.34 8.28
CA PHE A 90 20.68 -5.98 7.75
C PHE A 90 20.30 -4.92 8.79
N THR A 91 19.73 -5.33 9.91
CA THR A 91 19.42 -4.46 11.05
C THR A 91 20.71 -3.91 11.68
N THR A 92 20.63 -2.67 12.17
CA THR A 92 21.76 -2.10 12.94
C THR A 92 22.02 -2.89 14.24
N ALA A 93 23.29 -3.12 14.54
CA ALA A 93 23.70 -3.70 15.82
C ALA A 93 23.49 -2.76 17.02
N LYS A 94 23.17 -1.47 16.79
CA LYS A 94 22.87 -0.49 17.85
C LYS A 94 21.43 -0.58 18.37
N GLY A 95 20.54 -1.31 17.68
CA GLY A 95 19.16 -1.53 18.09
C GLY A 95 19.05 -2.69 19.10
N ASP A 96 17.93 -2.77 19.77
CA ASP A 96 17.60 -3.79 20.76
C ASP A 96 17.01 -5.07 20.14
N LEU A 97 16.70 -5.05 18.84
CA LEU A 97 16.01 -6.12 18.15
C LEU A 97 16.47 -6.25 16.71
N LEU A 98 16.61 -7.49 16.24
CA LEU A 98 16.75 -7.81 14.83
C LEU A 98 15.39 -7.75 14.15
N THR A 99 15.36 -7.22 12.94
CA THR A 99 14.13 -7.12 12.13
C THR A 99 14.41 -7.39 10.66
N SER A 100 13.35 -7.71 9.92
CA SER A 100 13.37 -7.88 8.47
C SER A 100 12.03 -7.40 7.88
N CYS A 101 11.94 -7.27 6.58
CA CYS A 101 10.66 -6.94 5.94
C CYS A 101 9.57 -7.95 6.32
N ALA A 102 9.94 -9.24 6.44
CA ALA A 102 9.01 -10.32 6.76
C ALA A 102 8.43 -10.25 8.18
N ILE A 103 8.99 -9.45 9.08
CA ILE A 103 8.43 -9.27 10.44
C ILE A 103 7.15 -8.42 10.38
N CYS A 104 7.13 -7.36 9.55
CA CYS A 104 5.97 -6.50 9.39
C CYS A 104 5.04 -6.96 8.25
N HIS A 105 5.60 -7.64 7.23
CA HIS A 105 4.90 -8.07 6.03
C HIS A 105 4.98 -9.60 5.91
N LEU A 106 4.26 -10.30 6.78
CA LEU A 106 4.28 -11.76 6.81
C LEU A 106 3.63 -12.35 5.55
N THR A 107 4.31 -13.35 4.98
CA THR A 107 3.71 -14.24 3.99
C THR A 107 3.40 -15.55 4.69
N ASP A 108 2.17 -15.73 5.11
CA ASP A 108 1.74 -16.90 5.86
C ASP A 108 0.81 -17.79 5.04
N GLN A 109 0.41 -18.92 5.60
CA GLN A 109 -0.61 -19.78 5.02
C GLN A 109 -1.83 -19.79 5.93
N ASP A 110 -3.01 -19.66 5.33
CA ASP A 110 -4.24 -19.87 6.05
C ASP A 110 -4.41 -21.36 6.44
N PRO A 111 -5.42 -21.71 7.27
CA PRO A 111 -5.67 -23.09 7.66
C PRO A 111 -5.92 -24.06 6.49
N GLN A 112 -6.22 -23.54 5.30
CA GLN A 112 -6.40 -24.31 4.06
C GLN A 112 -5.11 -24.37 3.23
N GLY A 113 -3.99 -23.85 3.73
CA GLY A 113 -2.69 -23.86 3.06
C GLY A 113 -2.57 -22.82 1.93
N ARG A 114 -3.49 -21.85 1.83
CA ARG A 114 -3.40 -20.77 0.85
C ARG A 114 -2.45 -19.70 1.38
N ARG A 115 -1.59 -19.17 0.52
CA ARG A 115 -0.70 -18.08 0.88
C ARG A 115 -1.53 -16.82 1.14
N VAL A 116 -1.43 -16.29 2.35
CA VAL A 116 -2.00 -15.01 2.76
C VAL A 116 -0.88 -14.05 3.07
N PHE A 117 -1.08 -12.79 2.71
CA PHE A 117 -0.18 -11.71 3.05
C PHE A 117 -0.81 -10.97 4.22
N THR A 118 -0.16 -11.04 5.36
CA THR A 118 -0.59 -10.34 6.57
C THR A 118 0.35 -9.18 6.82
N ASP A 119 -0.20 -7.98 6.90
CA ASP A 119 0.55 -6.77 7.24
C ASP A 119 0.39 -6.52 8.74
N PHE A 120 1.03 -7.36 9.51
CA PHE A 120 0.63 -7.75 10.86
C PHE A 120 1.01 -6.79 11.97
N PHE A 121 1.92 -5.86 11.76
CA PHE A 121 2.37 -5.06 12.89
C PHE A 121 2.26 -3.57 12.62
N ASN A 122 1.55 -2.96 13.55
CA ASN A 122 1.43 -1.54 13.67
C ASN A 122 2.75 -0.90 14.16
N ARG A 123 2.69 0.38 14.31
CA ARG A 123 3.60 1.43 14.75
C ARG A 123 4.79 1.07 15.63
N SER A 124 4.85 -0.07 16.29
CA SER A 124 5.79 -0.29 17.39
C SER A 124 6.96 -1.22 17.08
N TRP A 125 7.00 -1.79 15.88
CA TRP A 125 7.98 -2.82 15.57
C TRP A 125 9.19 -2.26 14.80
N VAL A 126 9.91 -1.36 15.44
CA VAL A 126 11.24 -0.94 14.98
C VAL A 126 12.26 -1.19 16.06
N PRO A 127 13.52 -1.48 15.70
CA PRO A 127 14.60 -1.60 16.66
C PRO A 127 14.69 -0.34 17.51
N TYR A 128 14.53 -0.48 18.82
CA TYR A 128 14.56 0.63 19.76
C TYR A 128 15.97 1.20 19.85
N ARG A 129 16.07 2.52 19.72
CA ARG A 129 17.31 3.25 19.92
C ARG A 129 17.04 4.47 20.82
N ASN A 130 17.82 4.57 21.91
CA ASN A 130 17.64 5.67 22.89
C ASN A 130 17.83 7.05 22.28
N GLU A 131 18.73 7.17 21.31
CA GLU A 131 19.04 8.40 20.59
C GLU A 131 18.00 8.78 19.52
N ASP A 132 17.06 7.90 19.18
CA ASP A 132 16.00 8.23 18.22
C ASP A 132 14.90 9.04 18.91
N PRO A 133 14.75 10.34 18.57
CA PRO A 133 13.69 11.17 19.15
C PRO A 133 12.29 10.76 18.67
N ARG A 134 12.20 9.91 17.63
CA ARG A 134 10.95 9.48 16.98
C ARG A 134 10.68 7.98 17.14
N ARG A 135 11.29 7.33 18.13
CA ARG A 135 11.20 5.88 18.33
C ARG A 135 9.78 5.34 18.55
N THR A 136 8.84 6.20 18.92
CA THR A 136 7.43 5.87 19.15
C THR A 136 6.50 6.33 18.02
N GLU A 137 7.05 6.99 17.01
CA GLU A 137 6.28 7.67 15.96
C GLU A 137 6.31 6.88 14.65
N ILE A 138 5.61 5.76 14.61
CA ILE A 138 5.61 4.87 13.47
C ILE A 138 4.19 4.71 12.95
N ARG A 139 4.06 4.71 11.63
CA ARG A 139 2.80 4.44 10.95
C ARG A 139 2.53 2.94 10.90
N ASN A 140 1.27 2.59 10.68
CA ASN A 140 0.86 1.26 10.33
C ASN A 140 1.58 0.78 9.05
N SER A 141 1.92 -0.51 8.99
CA SER A 141 2.53 -1.11 7.80
C SER A 141 1.52 -1.19 6.66
N PRO A 142 1.80 -0.62 5.48
CA PRO A 142 0.90 -0.76 4.34
C PRO A 142 0.95 -2.17 3.75
N THR A 143 -0.17 -2.63 3.21
CA THR A 143 -0.20 -3.92 2.51
C THR A 143 0.74 -3.95 1.31
N LEU A 144 1.39 -5.09 1.08
CA LEU A 144 2.20 -5.36 -0.12
C LEU A 144 1.39 -6.05 -1.23
N LEU A 145 0.13 -6.42 -0.97
CA LEU A 145 -0.72 -7.00 -2.00
C LEU A 145 -0.92 -6.01 -3.14
N ASP A 146 -0.64 -6.45 -4.35
CA ASP A 146 -0.71 -5.63 -5.56
C ASP A 146 0.18 -4.36 -5.56
N VAL A 147 1.16 -4.28 -4.66
CA VAL A 147 2.05 -3.11 -4.51
C VAL A 147 2.73 -2.69 -5.81
N ALA A 148 3.02 -3.65 -6.70
CA ALA A 148 3.62 -3.37 -8.01
C ALA A 148 2.71 -2.62 -9.00
N LEU A 149 1.42 -2.45 -8.68
CA LEU A 149 0.45 -1.70 -9.49
C LEU A 149 0.26 -0.27 -8.98
N MET A 150 0.85 0.07 -7.85
CA MET A 150 0.71 1.39 -7.24
C MET A 150 1.70 2.37 -7.88
N PRO A 151 1.23 3.52 -8.37
CA PRO A 151 2.11 4.53 -9.01
C PRO A 151 3.02 5.25 -7.99
N LEU A 152 2.57 5.35 -6.74
CA LEU A 152 3.31 5.89 -5.62
C LEU A 152 3.23 4.92 -4.45
N LEU A 153 4.33 4.75 -3.73
CA LEU A 153 4.49 3.74 -2.68
C LEU A 153 4.54 4.40 -1.29
N HIS A 154 4.39 3.60 -0.25
CA HIS A 154 4.04 4.03 1.11
C HIS A 154 2.63 4.64 1.21
N LEU A 155 2.17 4.89 2.43
CA LEU A 155 0.86 5.50 2.70
C LEU A 155 0.78 6.97 2.24
N ASP A 156 1.92 7.63 2.15
CA ASP A 156 2.07 9.05 1.79
C ASP A 156 2.68 9.30 0.40
N GLY A 157 2.97 8.24 -0.36
CA GLY A 157 3.52 8.38 -1.70
C GLY A 157 4.98 8.82 -1.75
N GLU A 158 5.77 8.52 -0.73
CA GLU A 158 7.18 8.90 -0.62
C GLU A 158 8.04 8.37 -1.78
N PHE A 159 7.80 7.13 -2.22
CA PHE A 159 8.62 6.46 -3.22
C PHE A 159 7.89 6.29 -4.56
N LYS A 160 8.66 6.35 -5.65
CA LYS A 160 8.17 6.23 -7.04
C LYS A 160 8.47 4.87 -7.67
N SER A 161 9.33 4.07 -7.03
CA SER A 161 9.67 2.71 -7.49
C SER A 161 9.87 1.76 -6.32
N LEU A 162 9.64 0.46 -6.56
CA LEU A 162 9.90 -0.56 -5.56
C LEU A 162 11.38 -0.63 -5.19
N GLU A 163 12.27 -0.40 -6.13
CA GLU A 163 13.71 -0.40 -5.91
C GLU A 163 14.15 0.72 -4.96
N GLU A 164 13.62 1.93 -5.13
CA GLU A 164 13.84 3.06 -4.22
C GLU A 164 13.25 2.77 -2.84
N LEU A 165 12.03 2.23 -2.78
CA LEU A 165 11.37 1.82 -1.53
C LEU A 165 12.24 0.83 -0.75
N VAL A 166 12.76 -0.22 -1.42
CA VAL A 166 13.57 -1.25 -0.77
C VAL A 166 14.87 -0.66 -0.22
N ALA A 167 15.59 0.14 -1.01
CA ALA A 167 16.82 0.80 -0.56
C ALA A 167 16.56 1.72 0.65
N GLY A 168 15.51 2.56 0.58
CA GLY A 168 15.11 3.45 1.68
C GLY A 168 14.66 2.71 2.94
N THR A 169 13.99 1.56 2.80
CA THR A 169 13.61 0.72 3.94
C THR A 169 14.83 0.10 4.61
N PHE A 170 15.77 -0.44 3.81
CA PHE A 170 16.97 -1.08 4.35
C PHE A 170 17.94 -0.10 5.03
N SER A 171 17.91 1.17 4.66
CA SER A 171 18.72 2.22 5.30
C SER A 171 17.93 3.09 6.30
N GLY A 172 16.69 2.72 6.58
CA GLY A 172 15.78 3.51 7.41
C GLY A 172 15.48 2.91 8.79
N ARG A 173 14.61 3.61 9.51
CA ARG A 173 14.14 3.22 10.85
C ARG A 173 13.57 1.80 10.94
N PRO A 174 12.87 1.26 9.94
CA PRO A 174 12.42 -0.13 10.01
C PRO A 174 13.54 -1.14 10.26
N MET A 175 14.77 -0.80 9.85
CA MET A 175 15.98 -1.58 10.13
C MET A 175 16.85 -0.98 11.25
N GLY A 176 16.31 -0.03 12.03
CA GLY A 176 16.98 0.61 13.15
C GLY A 176 18.04 1.66 12.77
N TRP A 177 18.12 2.04 11.50
CA TRP A 177 19.02 3.08 11.03
C TRP A 177 18.40 4.46 11.19
N LEU A 178 19.18 5.43 11.67
CA LEU A 178 18.72 6.81 11.81
C LEU A 178 19.11 7.64 10.58
N PRO A 179 18.45 8.78 10.34
CA PRO A 179 18.84 9.71 9.29
C PRO A 179 20.33 10.09 9.40
N GLY A 180 21.05 9.96 8.28
CA GLY A 180 22.50 10.18 8.22
C GLY A 180 23.34 8.92 8.44
N GLU A 181 22.71 7.76 8.66
CA GLU A 181 23.38 6.45 8.79
C GLU A 181 23.21 5.55 7.54
N GLU A 182 22.76 6.12 6.43
CA GLU A 182 22.47 5.37 5.20
C GLU A 182 23.72 4.63 4.67
N GLU A 183 24.88 5.29 4.75
CA GLU A 183 26.16 4.70 4.32
C GLU A 183 26.53 3.48 5.19
N GLN A 184 26.35 3.59 6.51
CA GLN A 184 26.61 2.47 7.44
C GLN A 184 25.63 1.31 7.22
N ALA A 185 24.36 1.60 6.88
CA ALA A 185 23.39 0.59 6.52
C ALA A 185 23.83 -0.21 5.28
N PHE A 186 24.29 0.49 4.25
CA PHE A 186 24.76 -0.14 3.02
C PHE A 186 26.06 -0.91 3.21
N ASP A 187 26.97 -0.42 4.06
CA ASP A 187 28.18 -1.17 4.46
C ASP A 187 27.83 -2.45 5.21
N GLN A 188 26.83 -2.42 6.10
CA GLN A 188 26.33 -3.60 6.80
C GLN A 188 25.78 -4.63 5.81
N ILE A 189 24.94 -4.23 4.86
CA ILE A 189 24.39 -5.12 3.85
C ILE A 189 25.51 -5.79 3.06
N GLN A 190 26.48 -5.03 2.55
CA GLN A 190 27.62 -5.56 1.82
C GLN A 190 28.41 -6.56 2.67
N SER A 191 28.68 -6.21 3.93
CA SER A 191 29.42 -7.06 4.86
C SER A 191 28.72 -8.40 5.10
N VAL A 192 27.41 -8.39 5.34
CA VAL A 192 26.58 -9.59 5.52
C VAL A 192 26.62 -10.47 4.29
N LEU A 193 26.44 -9.91 3.11
CA LEU A 193 26.42 -10.67 1.87
C LEU A 193 27.79 -11.32 1.55
N LEU A 194 28.89 -10.60 1.81
CA LEU A 194 30.25 -11.10 1.59
C LEU A 194 30.71 -12.09 2.68
N ALA A 195 30.20 -11.99 3.89
CA ALA A 195 30.54 -12.92 4.97
C ALA A 195 29.72 -14.21 4.93
N ASP A 196 28.60 -14.23 4.22
CA ASP A 196 27.68 -15.36 4.17
C ASP A 196 28.34 -16.61 3.57
N LYS A 197 28.09 -17.76 4.22
CA LYS A 197 28.64 -19.05 3.82
C LYS A 197 27.53 -20.05 3.52
N ALA A 198 27.80 -20.95 2.59
CA ALA A 198 26.91 -22.09 2.36
C ALA A 198 26.83 -22.96 3.64
N THR A 199 25.65 -23.52 3.86
CA THR A 199 25.36 -24.50 4.92
C THR A 199 24.83 -25.79 4.27
N GLU A 200 24.59 -26.83 5.06
CA GLU A 200 23.98 -28.07 4.56
C GLU A 200 22.60 -27.83 3.90
N SER A 201 21.88 -26.79 4.34
CA SER A 201 20.51 -26.47 3.89
C SER A 201 20.40 -25.24 2.98
N SER A 202 21.48 -24.47 2.79
CA SER A 202 21.43 -23.24 1.99
C SER A 202 22.75 -22.94 1.27
N VAL A 203 22.65 -22.47 0.03
CA VAL A 203 23.78 -21.92 -0.73
C VAL A 203 24.12 -20.52 -0.25
N SER A 204 25.37 -20.09 -0.40
CA SER A 204 25.79 -18.74 -0.03
C SER A 204 25.14 -17.65 -0.90
N TYR A 205 25.11 -16.41 -0.39
CA TYR A 205 24.67 -15.27 -1.22
C TYR A 205 25.54 -15.08 -2.46
N ARG A 206 26.87 -15.31 -2.38
CA ARG A 206 27.75 -15.26 -3.56
C ARG A 206 27.28 -16.16 -4.69
N GLU A 207 26.97 -17.41 -4.37
CA GLU A 207 26.46 -18.40 -5.33
C GLU A 207 25.07 -17.99 -5.87
N GLN A 208 24.20 -17.48 -5.02
CA GLN A 208 22.87 -17.02 -5.44
C GLN A 208 22.94 -15.80 -6.36
N PHE A 209 23.79 -14.81 -6.04
CA PHE A 209 23.98 -13.65 -6.91
C PHE A 209 24.63 -14.05 -8.25
N LYS A 210 25.60 -14.99 -8.24
CA LYS A 210 26.17 -15.54 -9.46
C LYS A 210 25.12 -16.21 -10.32
N ALA A 211 24.26 -17.02 -9.74
CA ALA A 211 23.18 -17.71 -10.44
C ALA A 211 22.09 -16.75 -10.97
N ALA A 212 21.69 -15.78 -10.15
CA ALA A 212 20.57 -14.86 -10.46
C ALA A 212 20.96 -13.73 -11.41
N PHE A 213 22.18 -13.17 -11.28
CA PHE A 213 22.61 -11.98 -12.00
C PHE A 213 23.87 -12.18 -12.82
N ASP A 214 24.53 -13.32 -12.72
CA ASP A 214 25.83 -13.63 -13.36
C ASP A 214 26.95 -12.67 -12.95
N VAL A 215 27.00 -12.32 -11.67
CA VAL A 215 27.97 -11.40 -11.08
C VAL A 215 28.80 -12.09 -9.98
N GLU A 216 29.96 -11.55 -9.70
CA GLU A 216 30.80 -11.89 -8.55
C GLU A 216 30.74 -10.70 -7.59
N LEU A 217 30.15 -10.90 -6.39
CA LEU A 217 29.91 -9.84 -5.42
C LEU A 217 31.17 -9.06 -5.04
N GLU A 218 32.32 -9.75 -4.97
CA GLU A 218 33.61 -9.18 -4.62
C GLU A 218 34.14 -8.16 -5.64
N LYS A 219 33.62 -8.21 -6.87
CA LYS A 219 34.03 -7.31 -7.97
C LYS A 219 33.13 -6.08 -8.11
N LEU A 220 32.05 -6.03 -7.33
CA LEU A 220 31.07 -4.97 -7.41
C LEU A 220 31.33 -3.88 -6.37
N SER A 221 31.03 -2.63 -6.73
CA SER A 221 30.92 -1.57 -5.73
C SER A 221 29.74 -1.82 -4.80
N ARG A 222 29.76 -1.20 -3.61
CA ARG A 222 28.66 -1.24 -2.66
C ARG A 222 27.34 -0.83 -3.31
N ASP A 223 27.31 0.27 -4.05
CA ASP A 223 26.10 0.79 -4.68
C ASP A 223 25.54 -0.16 -5.75
N GLN A 224 26.42 -0.85 -6.50
CA GLN A 224 26.00 -1.90 -7.42
C GLN A 224 25.36 -3.08 -6.67
N ILE A 225 25.92 -3.48 -5.53
CA ILE A 225 25.34 -4.52 -4.68
C ILE A 225 23.95 -4.10 -4.18
N ILE A 226 23.81 -2.89 -3.64
CA ILE A 226 22.50 -2.36 -3.16
C ILE A 226 21.48 -2.32 -4.30
N GLY A 227 21.88 -1.89 -5.49
CA GLY A 227 21.00 -1.92 -6.67
C GLY A 227 20.49 -3.32 -7.02
N LEU A 228 21.36 -4.35 -6.95
CA LEU A 228 20.96 -5.73 -7.19
C LEU A 228 20.10 -6.33 -6.06
N VAL A 229 20.40 -6.00 -4.81
CA VAL A 229 19.57 -6.35 -3.64
C VAL A 229 18.17 -5.77 -3.82
N SER A 230 18.08 -4.47 -4.12
CA SER A 230 16.80 -3.79 -4.31
C SER A 230 16.01 -4.39 -5.48
N LYS A 231 16.69 -4.69 -6.60
CA LYS A 231 16.08 -5.35 -7.76
C LYS A 231 15.54 -6.75 -7.42
N ALA A 232 16.28 -7.54 -6.65
CA ALA A 232 15.84 -8.89 -6.27
C ALA A 232 14.62 -8.83 -5.34
N VAL A 233 14.66 -8.00 -4.28
CA VAL A 233 13.54 -7.85 -3.34
C VAL A 233 12.31 -7.27 -4.04
N ALA A 234 12.47 -6.23 -4.85
CA ALA A 234 11.39 -5.69 -5.68
C ALA A 234 10.80 -6.74 -6.62
N GLY A 235 11.65 -7.60 -7.21
CA GLY A 235 11.23 -8.75 -8.01
C GLY A 235 10.33 -9.72 -7.23
N PHE A 236 10.69 -10.02 -6.00
CA PHE A 236 9.85 -10.83 -5.10
C PHE A 236 8.54 -10.11 -4.74
N MET A 237 8.58 -8.83 -4.37
CA MET A 237 7.38 -8.05 -4.06
C MET A 237 6.40 -7.99 -5.24
N ARG A 238 6.88 -7.97 -6.48
CA ARG A 238 6.03 -8.02 -7.69
C ARG A 238 5.23 -9.34 -7.82
N THR A 239 5.60 -10.38 -7.09
CA THR A 239 4.83 -11.63 -7.04
C THR A 239 3.64 -11.58 -6.10
N MET A 240 3.55 -10.57 -5.24
CA MET A 240 2.48 -10.39 -4.26
C MET A 240 1.23 -9.82 -4.94
N ARG A 241 0.46 -10.70 -5.58
CA ARG A 241 -0.68 -10.34 -6.42
C ARG A 241 -1.95 -10.99 -5.94
N SER A 242 -3.03 -10.21 -5.95
CA SER A 242 -4.40 -10.72 -5.86
C SER A 242 -4.72 -11.62 -7.04
N LYS A 243 -5.32 -12.76 -6.78
CA LYS A 243 -5.78 -13.69 -7.83
C LYS A 243 -7.09 -13.23 -8.49
N GLN A 244 -7.79 -12.29 -7.85
CA GLN A 244 -9.11 -11.83 -8.25
C GLN A 244 -10.10 -13.00 -8.41
N ASP A 245 -10.09 -13.93 -7.45
CA ASP A 245 -10.97 -15.08 -7.37
C ASP A 245 -11.67 -15.17 -6.00
N SER A 246 -11.95 -14.02 -5.41
CA SER A 246 -12.70 -13.91 -4.16
C SER A 246 -14.18 -14.28 -4.35
N PRO A 247 -14.97 -14.49 -3.29
CA PRO A 247 -16.41 -14.64 -3.40
C PRO A 247 -17.10 -13.53 -4.19
N TYR A 248 -16.63 -12.27 -4.05
CA TYR A 248 -17.09 -11.13 -4.84
C TYR A 248 -16.80 -11.32 -6.34
N ASP A 249 -15.57 -11.69 -6.70
CA ASP A 249 -15.19 -11.85 -8.11
C ASP A 249 -16.02 -12.94 -8.78
N ARG A 250 -16.26 -14.06 -8.07
CA ARG A 250 -17.13 -15.12 -8.53
C ARG A 250 -18.59 -14.69 -8.69
N PHE A 251 -19.10 -13.87 -7.76
CA PHE A 251 -20.45 -13.30 -7.86
C PHE A 251 -20.60 -12.39 -9.07
N VAL A 252 -19.65 -11.49 -9.30
CA VAL A 252 -19.61 -10.60 -10.47
C VAL A 252 -19.65 -11.42 -11.76
N LYS A 253 -18.77 -12.40 -11.89
CA LYS A 253 -18.71 -13.31 -13.06
C LYS A 253 -19.99 -14.10 -13.26
N LEU A 254 -20.57 -14.65 -12.18
CA LEU A 254 -21.78 -15.50 -12.22
C LEU A 254 -23.00 -14.72 -12.73
N ASN A 255 -23.06 -13.41 -12.47
CA ASN A 255 -24.17 -12.53 -12.83
C ASN A 255 -23.89 -11.67 -14.07
N GLY A 256 -22.76 -11.86 -14.74
CA GLY A 256 -22.39 -11.09 -15.92
C GLY A 256 -22.31 -9.58 -15.63
N LEU A 257 -21.79 -9.23 -14.44
CA LEU A 257 -21.48 -7.85 -14.07
C LEU A 257 -20.07 -7.50 -14.58
N ASP A 258 -19.82 -6.22 -14.80
CA ASP A 258 -18.48 -5.77 -15.12
C ASP A 258 -17.61 -5.71 -13.85
N ALA A 259 -16.39 -6.24 -13.96
CA ALA A 259 -15.47 -6.30 -12.83
C ALA A 259 -14.80 -4.94 -12.52
N ALA A 260 -14.83 -4.00 -13.48
CA ALA A 260 -14.20 -2.70 -13.39
C ALA A 260 -14.94 -1.66 -14.24
N PRO A 261 -14.73 -0.35 -14.00
CA PRO A 261 -15.19 0.69 -14.91
C PRO A 261 -14.60 0.50 -16.31
N ALA A 262 -15.38 0.90 -17.33
CA ALA A 262 -14.88 1.01 -18.69
C ALA A 262 -13.85 2.15 -18.81
N ALA A 263 -13.03 2.12 -19.87
CA ALA A 263 -12.05 3.17 -20.10
C ALA A 263 -12.72 4.55 -20.16
N GLY A 264 -12.29 5.47 -19.28
CA GLY A 264 -12.86 6.82 -19.14
C GLY A 264 -14.20 6.90 -18.39
N GLU A 265 -14.73 5.78 -17.92
CA GLU A 265 -15.93 5.78 -17.09
C GLU A 265 -15.56 6.20 -15.64
N SER A 266 -16.33 7.12 -15.08
CA SER A 266 -16.14 7.50 -13.68
C SER A 266 -16.64 6.40 -12.73
N ALA A 267 -16.06 6.34 -11.51
CA ALA A 267 -16.51 5.41 -10.46
C ALA A 267 -18.03 5.55 -10.17
N LYS A 268 -18.57 6.77 -10.22
CA LYS A 268 -20.01 7.02 -10.02
C LYS A 268 -20.87 6.47 -11.16
N ALA A 269 -20.44 6.63 -12.42
CA ALA A 269 -21.16 6.08 -13.57
C ALA A 269 -21.15 4.54 -13.54
N PHE A 270 -20.00 3.96 -13.25
CA PHE A 270 -19.86 2.51 -13.02
C PHE A 270 -20.81 2.01 -11.92
N ALA A 271 -20.84 2.70 -10.77
CA ALA A 271 -21.68 2.35 -9.64
C ALA A 271 -23.18 2.40 -10.01
N ALA A 272 -23.62 3.48 -10.65
CA ALA A 272 -25.01 3.65 -11.08
C ALA A 272 -25.43 2.53 -12.07
N ARG A 273 -24.59 2.22 -13.05
CA ARG A 273 -24.81 1.16 -14.03
C ARG A 273 -24.86 -0.22 -13.38
N THR A 274 -23.96 -0.47 -12.43
CA THR A 274 -23.92 -1.75 -11.71
C THR A 274 -25.16 -1.92 -10.83
N LEU A 275 -25.60 -0.87 -10.11
CA LEU A 275 -26.84 -0.88 -9.32
C LEU A 275 -28.05 -1.17 -10.20
N ALA A 276 -28.18 -0.46 -11.33
CA ALA A 276 -29.28 -0.69 -12.27
C ALA A 276 -29.31 -2.13 -12.80
N ARG A 277 -28.13 -2.71 -13.07
CA ARG A 277 -28.04 -4.11 -13.51
C ARG A 277 -28.42 -5.10 -12.41
N LEU A 278 -28.05 -4.83 -11.16
CA LEU A 278 -28.47 -5.65 -10.01
C LEU A 278 -29.97 -5.60 -9.81
N ASP A 279 -30.62 -4.44 -9.99
CA ASP A 279 -32.06 -4.27 -9.89
C ASP A 279 -32.81 -5.01 -11.01
N ASP A 280 -32.30 -4.96 -12.23
CA ASP A 280 -32.84 -5.72 -13.37
C ASP A 280 -32.76 -7.23 -13.13
N LEU A 281 -31.62 -7.74 -12.66
CA LEU A 281 -31.43 -9.16 -12.34
C LEU A 281 -32.37 -9.61 -11.21
N GLU A 282 -32.57 -8.79 -10.19
CA GLU A 282 -33.47 -9.08 -9.08
C GLU A 282 -34.94 -9.08 -9.52
N THR A 283 -35.35 -8.06 -10.28
CA THR A 283 -36.72 -7.97 -10.84
C THR A 283 -37.05 -9.16 -11.71
N LYS A 284 -36.08 -9.64 -12.49
CA LYS A 284 -36.24 -10.84 -13.35
C LYS A 284 -36.08 -12.15 -12.59
N ASN A 285 -35.87 -12.12 -11.29
CA ASN A 285 -35.58 -13.29 -10.46
C ASN A 285 -34.44 -14.16 -11.02
N SER A 286 -33.41 -13.51 -11.61
CA SER A 286 -32.28 -14.16 -12.28
C SER A 286 -30.96 -13.94 -11.56
N LEU A 287 -30.97 -13.21 -10.42
CA LEU A 287 -29.80 -12.99 -9.58
C LEU A 287 -29.32 -14.31 -8.94
N LYS A 288 -28.04 -14.60 -9.07
CA LYS A 288 -27.42 -15.85 -8.60
C LYS A 288 -26.44 -15.55 -7.48
N PHE A 289 -26.49 -16.35 -6.43
CA PHE A 289 -25.53 -16.32 -5.33
C PHE A 289 -24.55 -17.50 -5.47
N GLY A 290 -23.28 -17.23 -5.26
CA GLY A 290 -22.21 -18.23 -5.22
C GLY A 290 -21.71 -18.49 -3.81
N ASN A 291 -20.83 -19.47 -3.63
CA ASN A 291 -20.21 -19.75 -2.35
C ASN A 291 -19.47 -18.52 -1.80
N GLY A 292 -19.81 -18.16 -0.56
CA GLY A 292 -19.19 -17.04 0.15
C GLY A 292 -19.77 -15.64 -0.15
N PHE A 293 -20.72 -15.53 -1.11
CA PHE A 293 -21.44 -14.27 -1.37
C PHE A 293 -22.94 -14.51 -1.18
N ASN A 294 -23.54 -13.85 -0.20
CA ASN A 294 -24.94 -14.04 0.21
C ASN A 294 -25.76 -12.74 0.14
N ARG A 295 -27.01 -12.76 0.61
CA ARG A 295 -27.89 -11.60 0.59
C ARG A 295 -27.33 -10.44 1.39
N ALA A 296 -26.79 -10.66 2.58
CA ALA A 296 -26.21 -9.60 3.40
C ALA A 296 -25.02 -8.93 2.69
N ALA A 297 -24.18 -9.71 2.01
CA ALA A 297 -23.09 -9.19 1.18
C ALA A 297 -23.59 -8.33 0.00
N LEU A 298 -24.71 -8.74 -0.62
CA LEU A 298 -25.33 -7.95 -1.69
C LEU A 298 -25.88 -6.62 -1.15
N ASP A 299 -26.52 -6.63 0.00
CA ASP A 299 -27.03 -5.41 0.63
C ASP A 299 -25.87 -4.46 0.97
N GLY A 300 -24.77 -4.98 1.51
CA GLY A 300 -23.53 -4.23 1.72
C GLY A 300 -22.91 -3.71 0.42
N PHE A 301 -22.88 -4.50 -0.63
CA PHE A 301 -22.39 -4.08 -1.94
C PHE A 301 -23.22 -2.94 -2.53
N ARG A 302 -24.54 -2.98 -2.37
CA ARG A 302 -25.43 -1.87 -2.78
C ARG A 302 -25.15 -0.59 -2.00
N ILE A 303 -24.92 -0.69 -0.69
CA ILE A 303 -24.55 0.47 0.15
C ILE A 303 -23.18 1.02 -0.30
N PHE A 304 -22.21 0.17 -0.52
CA PHE A 304 -20.87 0.53 -1.00
C PHE A 304 -20.90 1.30 -2.33
N LEU A 305 -21.72 0.85 -3.29
CA LEU A 305 -21.86 1.46 -4.61
C LEU A 305 -22.67 2.76 -4.60
N ARG A 306 -23.59 2.95 -3.66
CA ARG A 306 -24.53 4.09 -3.69
C ARG A 306 -23.79 5.38 -3.38
N THR A 307 -23.79 6.31 -4.35
CA THR A 307 -23.09 7.60 -4.26
C THR A 307 -24.03 8.78 -3.96
N GLU A 308 -25.36 8.57 -4.07
CA GLU A 308 -26.40 9.60 -3.85
C GLU A 308 -27.74 8.97 -3.48
N GLY A 309 -28.71 9.80 -3.14
CA GLY A 309 -30.09 9.40 -2.83
C GLY A 309 -30.49 9.58 -1.36
N THR A 310 -31.70 9.13 -1.02
CA THR A 310 -32.29 9.24 0.33
C THR A 310 -32.03 8.01 1.21
N ALA A 311 -31.69 6.89 0.60
CA ALA A 311 -31.26 5.71 1.35
C ALA A 311 -29.81 5.88 1.85
N SER A 312 -29.32 4.92 2.65
CA SER A 312 -27.93 4.91 3.12
C SER A 312 -26.96 5.00 1.97
N VAL A 313 -26.05 5.97 2.02
CA VAL A 313 -25.06 6.27 0.98
C VAL A 313 -23.68 5.94 1.56
N GLY A 314 -23.07 4.85 1.06
CA GLY A 314 -21.70 4.48 1.43
C GLY A 314 -20.65 5.33 0.72
N ASN A 315 -20.91 5.68 -0.54
CA ASN A 315 -20.01 6.42 -1.43
C ASN A 315 -18.57 5.83 -1.50
N CYS A 316 -18.39 4.59 -1.07
CA CYS A 316 -17.08 3.96 -0.94
C CYS A 316 -16.39 3.77 -2.29
N VAL A 317 -17.19 3.47 -3.33
CA VAL A 317 -16.70 3.27 -4.70
C VAL A 317 -16.00 4.50 -5.28
N ALA A 318 -16.28 5.69 -4.76
CA ALA A 318 -15.67 6.95 -5.24
C ALA A 318 -14.12 6.93 -5.08
N CYS A 319 -13.64 6.30 -4.01
CA CYS A 319 -12.21 6.11 -3.74
C CYS A 319 -11.79 4.64 -3.92
N HIS A 320 -12.63 3.69 -3.51
CA HIS A 320 -12.35 2.26 -3.57
C HIS A 320 -12.94 1.61 -4.83
N THR A 321 -12.40 1.98 -5.99
CA THR A 321 -12.88 1.53 -7.30
C THR A 321 -12.41 0.10 -7.61
N PRO A 322 -13.31 -0.83 -8.00
CA PRO A 322 -12.91 -2.16 -8.48
C PRO A 322 -11.99 -2.08 -9.72
N PRO A 323 -11.16 -3.09 -10.03
CA PRO A 323 -11.12 -4.43 -9.42
C PRO A 323 -10.23 -4.51 -8.18
N LEU A 324 -9.34 -3.55 -7.93
CA LEU A 324 -8.43 -3.53 -6.80
C LEU A 324 -9.02 -2.82 -5.57
N PHE A 325 -10.17 -2.19 -5.70
CA PHE A 325 -10.82 -1.39 -4.64
C PHE A 325 -9.91 -0.29 -4.10
N THR A 326 -9.28 0.42 -5.03
CA THR A 326 -8.48 1.63 -4.82
C THR A 326 -8.47 2.45 -6.10
N ASP A 327 -8.40 3.76 -5.97
CA ASP A 327 -8.11 4.70 -7.07
C ASP A 327 -6.63 5.09 -7.10
N ASN A 328 -5.82 4.58 -6.17
CA ASN A 328 -4.42 4.95 -5.96
C ASN A 328 -4.19 6.46 -5.74
N SER A 329 -5.23 7.21 -5.40
CA SER A 329 -5.15 8.64 -5.11
C SER A 329 -4.98 8.89 -3.61
N PHE A 330 -4.96 10.17 -3.21
CA PHE A 330 -4.74 10.59 -1.83
C PHE A 330 -5.93 11.41 -1.36
N HIS A 331 -6.47 11.05 -0.18
CA HIS A 331 -7.67 11.65 0.38
C HIS A 331 -7.49 11.99 1.86
N ASN A 332 -7.94 13.18 2.25
CA ASN A 332 -8.00 13.57 3.64
C ASN A 332 -9.36 13.16 4.24
N LEU A 333 -9.38 12.07 4.99
CA LEU A 333 -10.55 11.59 5.70
C LEU A 333 -10.67 12.13 7.13
N GLY A 334 -9.77 13.05 7.54
CA GLY A 334 -9.76 13.60 8.90
C GLY A 334 -9.11 12.69 9.96
N VAL A 335 -8.51 11.56 9.58
CA VAL A 335 -7.89 10.62 10.54
C VAL A 335 -6.71 11.26 11.26
N SER A 336 -5.81 11.98 10.57
CA SER A 336 -4.73 12.73 11.22
C SER A 336 -5.24 13.78 12.20
N GLN A 337 -6.32 14.47 11.84
CA GLN A 337 -6.97 15.43 12.75
C GLN A 337 -7.54 14.72 13.98
N ALA A 338 -8.26 13.60 13.80
CA ALA A 338 -8.85 12.85 14.90
C ALA A 338 -7.77 12.32 15.86
N GLU A 339 -6.66 11.81 15.32
CA GLU A 339 -5.52 11.36 16.10
C GLU A 339 -4.89 12.53 16.90
N PHE A 340 -4.61 13.64 16.24
CA PHE A 340 -4.01 14.80 16.86
C PHE A 340 -4.93 15.41 17.95
N ASP A 341 -6.21 15.59 17.64
CA ASP A 341 -7.19 16.18 18.55
C ASP A 341 -7.43 15.29 19.79
N ARG A 342 -7.42 13.96 19.62
CA ARG A 342 -7.52 13.02 20.75
C ARG A 342 -6.36 13.18 21.74
N LEU A 343 -5.17 13.49 21.29
CA LEU A 343 -3.97 13.63 22.11
C LEU A 343 -3.79 15.05 22.67
N ASN A 344 -4.24 16.07 21.95
CA ASN A 344 -3.95 17.47 22.25
C ASN A 344 -5.20 18.31 22.60
N GLY A 345 -6.40 17.75 22.38
CA GLY A 345 -7.69 18.42 22.61
C GLY A 345 -8.42 18.74 21.29
N GLU A 346 -9.77 18.71 21.36
CA GLU A 346 -10.65 18.91 20.21
C GLU A 346 -10.37 20.25 19.50
N GLY A 347 -10.30 20.21 18.17
CA GLY A 347 -10.06 21.39 17.31
C GLY A 347 -8.63 21.91 17.30
N LYS A 348 -7.69 21.27 17.98
CA LYS A 348 -6.30 21.70 18.02
C LYS A 348 -5.56 21.50 16.70
N PHE A 349 -5.92 20.46 15.92
CA PHE A 349 -5.36 20.28 14.58
C PHE A 349 -5.70 21.46 13.66
N ALA A 350 -6.92 21.98 13.73
CA ALA A 350 -7.36 23.12 12.92
C ALA A 350 -6.56 24.41 13.23
N GLN A 351 -5.94 24.49 14.42
CA GLN A 351 -5.13 25.63 14.87
C GLN A 351 -3.65 25.48 14.50
N LEU A 352 -3.23 24.36 13.90
CA LEU A 352 -1.85 24.18 13.48
C LEU A 352 -1.49 25.17 12.37
N ASP A 353 -0.34 25.83 12.51
CA ASP A 353 0.26 26.66 11.47
C ASP A 353 0.88 25.76 10.38
N ILE A 354 0.03 25.25 9.50
CA ILE A 354 0.44 24.44 8.35
C ILE A 354 0.52 25.36 7.14
N PRO A 355 1.69 25.47 6.48
CA PRO A 355 1.82 26.23 5.25
C PRO A 355 0.88 25.66 4.16
N ASP A 356 -0.10 26.47 3.78
CA ASP A 356 -1.12 26.12 2.78
C ASP A 356 -0.93 26.88 1.46
N VAL A 357 0.23 27.55 1.31
CA VAL A 357 0.65 28.22 0.08
C VAL A 357 1.88 27.54 -0.51
N ALA A 358 2.05 27.60 -1.81
CA ALA A 358 3.13 26.97 -2.55
C ALA A 358 4.48 27.71 -2.37
N THR A 359 4.91 27.92 -1.13
CA THR A 359 6.19 28.53 -0.80
C THR A 359 7.36 27.56 -0.91
N ALA A 360 8.59 28.12 -1.06
CA ALA A 360 9.78 27.36 -1.44
C ALA A 360 10.22 26.27 -0.46
N LYS A 361 9.88 26.38 0.83
CA LYS A 361 10.30 25.40 1.85
C LYS A 361 9.17 25.10 2.81
N ARG A 362 8.62 23.91 2.67
CA ARG A 362 7.73 23.34 3.67
C ARG A 362 8.58 22.73 4.79
N PRO A 363 8.27 22.95 6.07
CA PRO A 363 9.02 22.36 7.18
C PRO A 363 8.66 20.88 7.34
N ALA A 364 9.06 20.05 6.37
CA ALA A 364 8.67 18.66 6.26
C ALA A 364 8.91 17.83 7.52
N VAL A 365 10.00 18.11 8.25
CA VAL A 365 10.32 17.38 9.50
C VAL A 365 9.22 17.57 10.56
N LYS A 366 8.70 18.80 10.72
CA LYS A 366 7.67 19.13 11.70
C LYS A 366 6.33 18.42 11.44
N PHE A 367 5.99 18.17 10.17
CA PHE A 367 4.69 17.63 9.75
C PHE A 367 4.76 16.23 9.18
N ARG A 368 5.95 15.65 9.11
CA ARG A 368 6.16 14.28 8.60
C ARG A 368 5.99 13.21 9.67
N GLU A 369 6.05 13.64 10.93
CA GLU A 369 6.03 12.74 12.07
C GLU A 369 4.61 12.38 12.48
N THR A 370 4.43 11.19 13.01
CA THR A 370 3.19 10.78 13.66
C THR A 370 2.96 11.62 14.92
N VAL A 371 1.70 11.69 15.37
CA VAL A 371 1.33 12.45 16.56
C VAL A 371 1.92 11.82 17.82
N GLU A 372 2.51 12.62 18.67
CA GLU A 372 3.00 12.24 19.99
C GLU A 372 2.42 13.17 21.05
N LYS A 373 1.97 12.59 22.17
CA LYS A 373 1.41 13.35 23.28
C LYS A 373 2.42 14.37 23.82
N GLY A 374 1.99 15.61 23.92
CA GLY A 374 2.81 16.71 24.41
C GLY A 374 3.69 17.40 23.36
N ARG A 375 3.75 16.90 22.12
CA ARG A 375 4.47 17.51 20.99
C ARG A 375 3.54 18.34 20.11
N MET A 376 2.91 19.36 20.70
CA MET A 376 2.03 20.25 19.94
C MET A 376 2.77 20.91 18.78
N GLY A 377 2.10 20.98 17.62
CA GLY A 377 2.65 21.51 16.38
C GLY A 377 3.27 20.46 15.47
N PHE A 378 3.27 19.19 15.89
CA PHE A 378 3.64 18.05 15.06
C PHE A 378 2.41 17.23 14.75
N ALA A 379 2.22 16.88 13.49
CA ALA A 379 1.13 16.05 13.01
C ALA A 379 1.56 15.31 11.75
N ASP A 380 1.00 14.10 11.53
CA ASP A 380 1.22 13.40 10.28
C ASP A 380 0.32 13.99 9.18
N LEU A 381 0.92 14.66 8.23
CA LEU A 381 0.20 15.29 7.12
C LEU A 381 0.21 14.45 5.82
N GLY A 382 0.72 13.22 5.87
CA GLY A 382 0.69 12.31 4.74
C GLY A 382 1.37 12.89 3.50
N HIS A 383 0.68 12.85 2.37
CA HIS A 383 1.22 13.23 1.05
C HIS A 383 1.62 14.72 0.94
N TRP A 384 1.08 15.60 1.77
CA TRP A 384 1.52 17.01 1.82
C TRP A 384 3.05 17.13 1.94
N ASN A 385 3.70 16.22 2.66
CA ASN A 385 5.16 16.23 2.85
C ASN A 385 5.95 15.94 1.57
N PHE A 386 5.41 15.09 0.69
CA PHE A 386 6.10 14.56 -0.50
C PHE A 386 5.53 15.08 -1.82
N LEU A 387 4.49 15.92 -1.76
CA LEU A 387 3.86 16.48 -2.94
C LEU A 387 4.87 17.28 -3.78
N ASP A 388 5.10 16.84 -5.00
CA ASP A 388 5.83 17.60 -6.01
C ASP A 388 4.83 18.44 -6.83
N LEU A 389 4.77 19.72 -6.53
CA LEU A 389 3.84 20.65 -7.19
C LEU A 389 4.06 20.76 -8.71
N LYS A 390 5.28 20.44 -9.20
CA LYS A 390 5.63 20.57 -10.62
C LYS A 390 5.24 19.34 -11.44
N THR A 391 5.40 18.16 -10.85
CA THR A 391 5.25 16.89 -11.57
C THR A 391 4.05 16.07 -11.11
N SER A 392 3.29 16.55 -10.11
CA SER A 392 2.15 15.82 -9.57
C SER A 392 1.07 15.56 -10.61
N THR A 393 0.74 14.30 -10.81
CA THR A 393 -0.40 13.86 -11.64
C THR A 393 -1.74 13.97 -10.91
N LEU A 394 -1.73 14.32 -9.62
CA LEU A 394 -2.92 14.47 -8.78
C LEU A 394 -3.63 15.80 -8.98
N ARG A 395 -3.05 16.71 -9.76
CA ARG A 395 -3.63 18.03 -10.04
C ARG A 395 -4.92 17.88 -10.84
N ARG A 396 -5.97 18.54 -10.36
CA ARG A 396 -7.25 18.65 -11.07
C ARG A 396 -7.19 19.75 -12.13
N ALA A 397 -8.07 19.66 -13.12
CA ALA A 397 -8.16 20.69 -14.15
C ALA A 397 -8.46 22.06 -13.52
N GLY A 398 -7.61 23.06 -13.79
CA GLY A 398 -7.76 24.42 -13.27
C GLY A 398 -7.34 24.61 -11.80
N GLU A 399 -6.82 23.56 -11.11
CA GLU A 399 -6.38 23.66 -9.72
C GLU A 399 -5.05 24.41 -9.62
N SER A 400 -4.99 25.43 -8.74
CA SER A 400 -3.75 26.14 -8.44
C SER A 400 -2.82 25.32 -7.53
N ASP A 401 -1.55 25.72 -7.43
CA ASP A 401 -0.57 25.07 -6.53
C ASP A 401 -1.03 25.12 -5.07
N ASP A 402 -1.60 26.25 -4.63
CA ASP A 402 -2.09 26.42 -3.27
C ASP A 402 -3.32 25.54 -2.99
N GLN A 403 -4.23 25.40 -3.94
CA GLN A 403 -5.38 24.51 -3.81
C GLN A 403 -4.96 23.03 -3.73
N LEU A 404 -4.03 22.62 -4.61
CA LEU A 404 -3.49 21.28 -4.58
C LEU A 404 -2.77 21.00 -3.25
N LEU A 405 -1.95 21.95 -2.78
CA LEU A 405 -1.21 21.79 -1.53
C LEU A 405 -2.17 21.65 -0.34
N ARG A 406 -3.19 22.51 -0.24
CA ARG A 406 -4.20 22.44 0.83
C ARG A 406 -4.92 21.10 0.83
N ARG A 407 -5.38 20.63 -0.33
CA ARG A 407 -6.09 19.37 -0.48
C ARG A 407 -5.26 18.16 -0.04
N MET A 408 -3.93 18.26 -0.02
CA MET A 408 -3.03 17.19 0.40
C MET A 408 -2.70 17.21 1.90
N ILE A 409 -3.19 18.19 2.67
CA ILE A 409 -3.03 18.21 4.14
C ILE A 409 -3.76 17.02 4.76
N GLY A 410 -3.02 16.14 5.42
CA GLY A 410 -3.57 14.94 6.06
C GLY A 410 -4.14 13.91 5.07
N ALA A 411 -3.74 14.00 3.79
CA ALA A 411 -4.17 13.07 2.76
C ALA A 411 -3.25 11.84 2.71
N PHE A 412 -3.87 10.65 2.70
CA PHE A 412 -3.19 9.37 2.57
C PHE A 412 -3.72 8.60 1.37
N LYS A 413 -2.87 7.74 0.83
CA LYS A 413 -3.21 6.92 -0.31
C LYS A 413 -4.36 5.97 0.03
N THR A 414 -5.34 5.87 -0.86
CA THR A 414 -6.41 4.87 -0.77
C THR A 414 -5.82 3.46 -0.80
N PRO A 415 -5.92 2.68 0.29
CA PRO A 415 -5.48 1.30 0.27
C PRO A 415 -6.46 0.42 -0.52
N THR A 416 -5.98 -0.73 -1.01
CA THR A 416 -6.88 -1.78 -1.48
C THR A 416 -7.78 -2.27 -0.34
N LEU A 417 -9.02 -2.67 -0.67
CA LEU A 417 -9.90 -3.37 0.29
C LEU A 417 -9.83 -4.89 0.15
N ARG A 418 -8.96 -5.41 -0.72
CA ARG A 418 -8.73 -6.84 -0.80
C ARG A 418 -7.94 -7.32 0.40
N HIS A 419 -8.30 -8.49 0.91
CA HIS A 419 -7.64 -9.14 2.04
C HIS A 419 -7.68 -8.35 3.37
N LEU A 420 -8.72 -7.55 3.60
CA LEU A 420 -8.85 -6.77 4.85
C LEU A 420 -8.81 -7.61 6.12
N ALA A 421 -9.25 -8.88 6.06
CA ALA A 421 -9.20 -9.78 7.22
C ALA A 421 -7.75 -10.11 7.67
N TYR A 422 -6.74 -9.72 6.89
CA TYR A 422 -5.33 -10.00 7.15
C TYR A 422 -4.49 -8.73 7.19
N SER A 423 -5.10 -7.55 7.29
CA SER A 423 -4.41 -6.24 7.26
C SER A 423 -4.79 -5.33 8.43
N GLU A 424 -5.29 -5.89 9.51
CA GLU A 424 -5.44 -5.17 10.78
C GLU A 424 -4.06 -4.85 11.39
N PRO A 425 -3.92 -3.71 12.09
CA PRO A 425 -4.91 -2.68 12.37
C PRO A 425 -5.14 -1.73 11.17
N TYR A 426 -6.23 -0.92 11.25
CA TYR A 426 -6.67 -0.08 10.14
C TYR A 426 -6.23 1.38 10.28
N PHE A 427 -6.29 2.10 9.13
CA PHE A 427 -5.78 3.44 8.87
C PHE A 427 -4.25 3.55 8.98
N HIS A 428 -3.72 4.71 8.57
CA HIS A 428 -2.29 4.99 8.64
C HIS A 428 -1.76 5.02 10.08
N SER A 429 -2.63 5.33 11.01
CA SER A 429 -2.31 5.39 12.44
C SER A 429 -2.31 4.01 13.11
N GLY A 430 -3.02 3.01 12.56
CA GLY A 430 -3.17 1.69 13.18
C GLY A 430 -3.93 1.71 14.50
N ASP A 431 -4.82 2.70 14.69
CA ASP A 431 -5.54 2.87 15.97
C ASP A 431 -6.77 1.98 16.09
N TYR A 432 -7.24 1.39 15.00
CA TYR A 432 -8.48 0.63 14.95
C TYR A 432 -8.18 -0.83 14.68
N LEU A 433 -8.40 -1.68 15.69
CA LEU A 433 -8.10 -3.11 15.65
C LEU A 433 -9.20 -3.94 14.97
N SER A 434 -10.39 -3.38 14.80
CA SER A 434 -11.48 -4.04 14.09
C SER A 434 -11.96 -3.23 12.89
N LEU A 435 -12.35 -3.92 11.82
CA LEU A 435 -12.94 -3.28 10.65
C LEU A 435 -14.28 -2.60 10.99
N GLU A 436 -15.01 -3.14 11.96
CA GLU A 436 -16.26 -2.57 12.46
C GLU A 436 -16.02 -1.19 13.07
N ASP A 437 -15.01 -1.06 13.95
CA ASP A 437 -14.65 0.23 14.56
C ASP A 437 -14.11 1.21 13.51
N ALA A 438 -13.34 0.73 12.51
CA ALA A 438 -12.88 1.55 11.40
C ALA A 438 -14.07 2.11 10.58
N LEU A 439 -15.11 1.32 10.33
CA LEU A 439 -16.32 1.77 9.65
C LEU A 439 -17.10 2.80 10.50
N ARG A 440 -17.23 2.58 11.79
CA ARG A 440 -17.85 3.57 12.70
C ARG A 440 -17.08 4.88 12.72
N GLU A 441 -15.75 4.81 12.68
CA GLU A 441 -14.92 6.02 12.60
C GLU A 441 -15.16 6.77 11.28
N ILE A 442 -15.30 6.10 10.16
CA ILE A 442 -15.67 6.75 8.88
C ILE A 442 -17.04 7.45 9.00
N VAL A 443 -18.01 6.82 9.65
CA VAL A 443 -19.32 7.47 9.92
C VAL A 443 -19.11 8.76 10.71
N ARG A 444 -18.40 8.71 11.83
CA ARG A 444 -18.13 9.87 12.69
C ARG A 444 -17.38 10.99 11.94
N LEU A 445 -16.33 10.64 11.20
CA LEU A 445 -15.55 11.61 10.42
C LEU A 445 -16.37 12.25 9.31
N SER A 446 -17.26 11.48 8.67
CA SER A 446 -18.16 12.02 7.66
C SER A 446 -19.17 13.02 8.24
N GLU A 447 -19.65 12.79 9.46
CA GLU A 447 -20.50 13.72 10.20
C GLU A 447 -19.76 15.01 10.57
N MET A 448 -18.53 14.87 11.03
CA MET A 448 -17.67 16.02 11.31
C MET A 448 -17.40 16.83 10.05
N ALA A 449 -17.13 16.18 8.92
CA ALA A 449 -16.90 16.84 7.64
C ALA A 449 -18.17 17.61 7.17
N ARG A 450 -19.36 17.01 7.31
CA ARG A 450 -20.64 17.71 7.02
C ARG A 450 -20.86 18.92 7.91
N ALA A 451 -20.39 18.86 9.15
CA ALA A 451 -20.44 19.99 10.08
C ALA A 451 -19.33 21.04 9.86
N GLY A 452 -18.47 20.87 8.86
CA GLY A 452 -17.34 21.77 8.59
C GLY A 452 -16.22 21.70 9.66
N LYS A 453 -16.16 20.61 10.43
CA LYS A 453 -15.21 20.44 11.53
C LYS A 453 -13.93 19.71 11.14
N VAL A 454 -13.80 19.21 9.92
CA VAL A 454 -12.59 18.57 9.40
C VAL A 454 -11.86 19.56 8.51
N ARG A 455 -10.62 19.91 8.85
CA ARG A 455 -9.77 20.80 8.05
C ARG A 455 -9.44 20.14 6.72
N GLU A 456 -9.73 20.84 5.61
CA GLU A 456 -9.43 20.37 4.24
C GLU A 456 -9.92 18.95 3.95
N ALA A 457 -11.14 18.63 4.44
CA ALA A 457 -11.77 17.32 4.20
C ALA A 457 -11.88 17.05 2.70
N ASP A 458 -11.64 15.80 2.30
CA ASP A 458 -11.94 15.37 0.93
C ASP A 458 -13.43 15.57 0.63
N GLU A 459 -13.75 16.03 -0.60
CA GLU A 459 -15.10 16.34 -1.03
C GLU A 459 -16.06 15.14 -1.09
N GLU A 460 -15.52 13.92 -1.11
CA GLU A 460 -16.31 12.69 -1.10
C GLU A 460 -16.70 12.26 0.33
N LEU A 461 -15.94 12.65 1.35
CA LEU A 461 -16.19 12.28 2.74
C LEU A 461 -17.56 12.76 3.27
N PRO A 462 -17.99 14.03 3.10
CA PRO A 462 -19.29 14.49 3.60
C PRO A 462 -20.49 13.88 2.86
N LYS A 463 -20.28 13.20 1.73
CA LYS A 463 -21.33 12.50 0.98
C LYS A 463 -21.71 11.16 1.61
N ILE A 464 -20.84 10.58 2.45
CA ILE A 464 -21.12 9.34 3.19
C ILE A 464 -22.25 9.61 4.21
N ARG A 465 -23.31 8.82 4.15
CA ARG A 465 -24.48 8.89 5.03
C ARG A 465 -24.90 7.49 5.41
N LEU A 466 -24.16 6.92 6.33
CA LEU A 466 -24.39 5.59 6.88
C LEU A 466 -25.10 5.65 8.23
N LYS A 467 -25.85 4.60 8.55
CA LYS A 467 -26.46 4.35 9.85
C LYS A 467 -25.75 3.17 10.50
N GLU A 468 -25.93 3.00 11.81
CA GLU A 468 -25.38 1.85 12.52
C GLU A 468 -25.83 0.51 11.90
N THR A 469 -27.08 0.44 11.40
CA THR A 469 -27.63 -0.74 10.72
C THR A 469 -26.95 -1.09 9.40
N ASP A 470 -26.14 -0.20 8.82
CA ASP A 470 -25.42 -0.41 7.57
C ASP A 470 -24.07 -1.09 7.78
N ILE A 471 -23.55 -1.07 9.01
CA ILE A 471 -22.24 -1.62 9.34
C ILE A 471 -22.19 -3.12 9.08
N ALA A 472 -23.14 -3.89 9.59
CA ALA A 472 -23.13 -5.34 9.41
C ALA A 472 -23.25 -5.79 7.93
N PRO A 473 -24.13 -5.22 7.08
CA PRO A 473 -24.10 -5.51 5.64
C PRO A 473 -22.78 -5.13 4.96
N LEU A 474 -22.19 -3.97 5.28
CA LEU A 474 -20.90 -3.56 4.74
C LEU A 474 -19.79 -4.53 5.14
N MET A 475 -19.76 -4.97 6.41
CA MET A 475 -18.83 -6.00 6.89
C MET A 475 -19.00 -7.30 6.09
N ALA A 476 -20.25 -7.73 5.87
CA ALA A 476 -20.55 -8.93 5.07
C ALA A 476 -20.03 -8.81 3.63
N PHE A 477 -20.16 -7.62 3.02
CA PHE A 477 -19.61 -7.37 1.69
C PHE A 477 -18.07 -7.37 1.69
N LEU A 478 -17.45 -6.61 2.59
CA LEU A 478 -15.99 -6.49 2.65
C LEU A 478 -15.32 -7.85 2.92
N ALA A 479 -15.95 -8.72 3.70
CA ALA A 479 -15.48 -10.09 3.91
C ALA A 479 -15.41 -10.91 2.61
N THR A 480 -16.23 -10.58 1.61
CA THR A 480 -16.22 -11.27 0.31
C THR A 480 -15.03 -10.89 -0.59
N LEU A 481 -14.24 -9.89 -0.20
CA LEU A 481 -13.05 -9.44 -0.93
C LEU A 481 -11.78 -10.21 -0.54
N ASN A 482 -11.87 -11.09 0.46
CA ASN A 482 -10.77 -12.00 0.83
C ASN A 482 -10.74 -13.22 -0.11
N GLU A 483 -9.55 -13.63 -0.54
CA GLU A 483 -9.32 -14.76 -1.44
C GLU A 483 -8.99 -16.05 -0.70
#